data_52a31784b1dc8377417fc22e92527ef3
#
_entry.id   52a31784b1dc8377417fc22e92527ef3
#
_cell.length_a   1.000
_cell.length_b   1.000
_cell.length_c   1.000
_cell.angle_alpha   90.00
_cell.angle_beta   90.00
_cell.angle_gamma   90.00
#
_symmetry.space_group_name_H-M   'P 1'
#
loop_
_entity.id
_entity.type
_entity.pdbx_description
1 polymer ?
#
loop_
_entity_poly.entity_id
_entity_poly.type
_entity_poly.pdbx_seq_one_letter_code
_entity_poly.pdbx_strand_id
1 'polypeptide(L)'
;MGFVCGNARMIAALARIKSYLDYGAFQPIQIASIIALEGDQKVVDQIVEVHRKRRDVLVDGLNKLGWQVAKPKGTMFVWAPIPEPFRAMGSLEFAKLCIQEAKVAVSPGIGFGEYGEGYVRFALVENEQRIKQALRGLKHVHR
;
A
#
# COMPACT_ATOMS: atom_id res chain seq x y z
N MET A 1 1.16 -4.86 16.12
CA MET A 1 2.35 -4.77 17.00
C MET A 1 3.54 -4.30 16.18
N GLY A 2 4.32 -3.38 16.72
CA GLY A 2 5.59 -2.95 16.15
C GLY A 2 6.67 -2.98 17.23
N PHE A 3 7.93 -3.05 16.82
CA PHE A 3 9.07 -2.96 17.73
C PHE A 3 10.19 -2.15 17.09
N VAL A 4 11.06 -1.61 17.93
CA VAL A 4 12.20 -0.80 17.49
C VAL A 4 13.47 -1.38 18.10
N CYS A 5 14.48 -1.60 17.28
CA CYS A 5 15.83 -1.97 17.71
C CYS A 5 16.86 -1.04 17.08
N GLY A 6 17.96 -0.81 17.78
CA GLY A 6 19.01 0.09 17.30
C GLY A 6 19.95 0.54 18.38
N ASN A 7 20.50 1.74 18.23
CA ASN A 7 21.43 2.30 19.20
C ASN A 7 20.85 2.36 20.62
N ALA A 8 21.57 1.80 21.61
CA ALA A 8 21.09 1.68 22.98
C ALA A 8 20.65 3.00 23.62
N ARG A 9 21.36 4.11 23.33
CA ARG A 9 20.99 5.44 23.87
C ARG A 9 19.68 5.94 23.30
N MET A 10 19.42 5.72 22.01
CA MET A 10 18.16 6.08 21.36
C MET A 10 17.01 5.22 21.86
N ILE A 11 17.23 3.92 22.00
CA ILE A 11 16.23 3.00 22.56
C ILE A 11 15.88 3.35 24.00
N ALA A 12 16.87 3.68 24.83
CA ALA A 12 16.63 4.11 26.21
C ALA A 12 15.82 5.42 26.26
N ALA A 13 16.12 6.38 25.41
CA ALA A 13 15.36 7.63 25.31
C ALA A 13 13.90 7.39 24.88
N LEU A 14 13.70 6.55 23.87
CA LEU A 14 12.35 6.17 23.40
C LEU A 14 11.58 5.43 24.51
N ALA A 15 12.20 4.46 25.18
CA ALA A 15 11.59 3.72 26.29
C ALA A 15 11.15 4.64 27.43
N ARG A 16 11.99 5.65 27.75
CA ARG A 16 11.66 6.64 28.78
C ARG A 16 10.44 7.49 28.38
N ILE A 17 10.40 8.00 27.17
CA ILE A 17 9.24 8.78 26.67
C ILE A 17 7.99 7.90 26.66
N LYS A 18 8.10 6.69 26.14
CA LYS A 18 6.99 5.74 26.01
C LYS A 18 6.41 5.34 27.37
N SER A 19 7.24 5.22 28.41
CA SER A 19 6.78 4.90 29.77
C SER A 19 5.83 5.96 30.36
N TYR A 20 5.90 7.21 29.89
CA TYR A 20 4.98 8.28 30.29
C TYR A 20 3.76 8.42 29.36
N LEU A 21 3.89 8.01 28.09
CA LEU A 21 2.82 8.18 27.10
C LEU A 21 1.76 7.07 27.17
N ASP A 22 2.18 5.82 27.29
CA ASP A 22 1.25 4.68 27.15
C ASP A 22 1.44 3.57 28.19
N TYR A 23 2.37 3.72 29.13
CA TYR A 23 2.66 2.75 30.19
C TYR A 23 3.01 1.34 29.71
N GLY A 24 3.21 1.15 28.41
CA GLY A 24 3.55 -0.12 27.79
C GLY A 24 2.45 -0.67 26.87
N ALA A 25 2.77 -1.73 26.14
CA ALA A 25 1.83 -2.36 25.24
C ALA A 25 0.89 -3.31 25.99
N PHE A 26 -0.37 -3.38 25.57
CA PHE A 26 -1.37 -4.27 26.15
C PHE A 26 -0.92 -5.73 26.07
N GLN A 27 -0.87 -6.40 27.23
CA GLN A 27 -0.26 -7.73 27.37
C GLN A 27 -0.83 -8.80 26.41
N PRO A 28 -2.14 -8.92 26.17
CA PRO A 28 -2.67 -9.88 25.20
C PRO A 28 -2.10 -9.72 23.80
N ILE A 29 -1.82 -8.47 23.35
CA ILE A 29 -1.19 -8.20 22.07
C ILE A 29 0.27 -8.68 22.05
N GLN A 30 0.98 -8.54 23.16
CA GLN A 30 2.34 -9.06 23.29
C GLN A 30 2.37 -10.59 23.19
N ILE A 31 1.47 -11.29 23.90
CA ILE A 31 1.33 -12.75 23.83
C ILE A 31 0.97 -13.21 22.41
N ALA A 32 0.01 -12.55 21.77
CA ALA A 32 -0.35 -12.85 20.38
C ALA A 32 0.85 -12.67 19.43
N SER A 33 1.69 -11.66 19.68
CA SER A 33 2.89 -11.42 18.87
C SER A 33 3.95 -12.51 19.05
N ILE A 34 4.12 -13.03 20.27
CA ILE A 34 5.02 -14.17 20.54
C ILE A 34 4.56 -15.39 19.74
N ILE A 35 3.27 -15.71 19.81
CA ILE A 35 2.68 -16.84 19.07
C ILE A 35 2.86 -16.65 17.56
N ALA A 36 2.67 -15.44 17.04
CA ALA A 36 2.84 -15.14 15.63
C ALA A 36 4.31 -15.27 15.17
N LEU A 37 5.27 -14.93 16.01
CA LEU A 37 6.70 -14.99 15.69
C LEU A 37 7.27 -16.40 15.83
N GLU A 38 6.81 -17.17 16.82
CA GLU A 38 7.32 -18.52 17.11
C GLU A 38 6.54 -19.63 16.37
N GLY A 39 5.34 -19.30 15.84
CA GLY A 39 4.46 -20.23 15.15
C GLY A 39 4.91 -20.60 13.74
N ASP A 40 4.14 -21.47 13.08
CA ASP A 40 4.40 -21.91 11.70
C ASP A 40 4.33 -20.72 10.72
N GLN A 41 5.44 -20.42 10.08
CA GLN A 41 5.58 -19.30 9.13
C GLN A 41 4.95 -19.57 7.76
N LYS A 42 4.44 -20.77 7.49
CA LYS A 42 3.75 -21.09 6.21
C LYS A 42 2.57 -20.18 5.92
N VAL A 43 1.90 -19.68 6.97
CA VAL A 43 0.82 -18.70 6.81
C VAL A 43 1.33 -17.38 6.19
N VAL A 44 2.55 -16.98 6.53
CA VAL A 44 3.18 -15.77 5.96
C VAL A 44 3.41 -15.97 4.46
N ASP A 45 3.95 -17.14 4.06
CA ASP A 45 4.16 -17.48 2.65
C ASP A 45 2.84 -17.46 1.86
N GLN A 46 1.77 -17.98 2.43
CA GLN A 46 0.43 -17.97 1.83
C GLN A 46 -0.07 -16.53 1.64
N ILE A 47 0.07 -15.66 2.64
CA ILE A 47 -0.32 -14.25 2.56
C ILE A 47 0.51 -13.52 1.49
N VAL A 48 1.83 -13.73 1.48
CA VAL A 48 2.73 -13.15 0.48
C VAL A 48 2.33 -13.57 -0.93
N GLU A 49 2.01 -14.84 -1.14
CA GLU A 49 1.58 -15.36 -2.44
C GLU A 49 0.27 -14.74 -2.93
N VAL A 50 -0.70 -14.53 -2.04
CA VAL A 50 -1.96 -13.83 -2.37
C VAL A 50 -1.66 -12.41 -2.85
N HIS A 51 -0.84 -11.65 -2.11
CA HIS A 51 -0.49 -10.28 -2.51
C HIS A 51 0.35 -10.23 -3.78
N ARG A 52 1.25 -11.20 -3.99
CA ARG A 52 2.05 -11.32 -5.21
C ARG A 52 1.17 -11.49 -6.44
N LYS A 53 0.18 -12.40 -6.40
CA LYS A 53 -0.78 -12.61 -7.49
C LYS A 53 -1.57 -11.34 -7.81
N ARG A 54 -2.10 -10.68 -6.79
CA ARG A 54 -2.86 -9.43 -6.93
C ARG A 54 -2.01 -8.31 -7.54
N ARG A 55 -0.78 -8.15 -7.06
CA ARG A 55 0.20 -7.21 -7.60
C ARG A 55 0.45 -7.47 -9.08
N ASP A 56 0.72 -8.71 -9.45
CA ASP A 56 1.04 -9.07 -10.82
C ASP A 56 -0.15 -8.80 -11.75
N VAL A 57 -1.36 -9.16 -11.36
CA VAL A 57 -2.57 -8.84 -12.13
C VAL A 57 -2.75 -7.34 -12.31
N LEU A 58 -2.55 -6.53 -11.25
CA LEU A 58 -2.71 -5.08 -11.34
C LEU A 58 -1.63 -4.45 -12.22
N VAL A 59 -0.36 -4.69 -11.90
CA VAL A 59 0.77 -4.02 -12.57
C VAL A 59 0.87 -4.44 -14.04
N ASP A 60 0.73 -5.74 -14.33
CA ASP A 60 0.76 -6.20 -15.72
C ASP A 60 -0.45 -5.69 -16.51
N GLY A 61 -1.61 -5.55 -15.84
CA GLY A 61 -2.80 -4.95 -16.44
C GLY A 61 -2.63 -3.46 -16.76
N LEU A 62 -2.11 -2.67 -15.83
CA LEU A 62 -1.83 -1.24 -16.05
C LEU A 62 -0.81 -1.05 -17.17
N ASN A 63 0.29 -1.81 -17.17
CA ASN A 63 1.29 -1.73 -18.23
C ASN A 63 0.73 -2.10 -19.61
N LYS A 64 -0.18 -3.06 -19.70
CA LYS A 64 -0.89 -3.38 -20.96
C LYS A 64 -1.82 -2.25 -21.44
N LEU A 65 -2.31 -1.41 -20.53
CA LEU A 65 -3.07 -0.22 -20.90
C LEU A 65 -2.19 0.97 -21.31
N GLY A 66 -0.86 0.82 -21.28
CA GLY A 66 0.09 1.90 -21.55
C GLY A 66 0.47 2.72 -20.32
N TRP A 67 -0.09 2.40 -19.16
CA TRP A 67 0.26 3.06 -17.89
C TRP A 67 1.49 2.40 -17.28
N GLN A 68 2.65 3.00 -17.49
CA GLN A 68 3.93 2.46 -17.05
C GLN A 68 4.07 2.49 -15.54
N VAL A 69 3.99 1.33 -14.90
CA VAL A 69 4.09 1.17 -13.44
C VAL A 69 5.15 0.13 -13.10
N ALA A 70 6.09 0.51 -12.24
CA ALA A 70 7.10 -0.40 -11.75
C ALA A 70 6.50 -1.44 -10.78
N LYS A 71 6.91 -2.68 -10.91
CA LYS A 71 6.48 -3.78 -10.03
C LYS A 71 7.18 -3.65 -8.67
N PRO A 72 6.45 -3.38 -7.57
CA PRO A 72 7.08 -3.28 -6.25
C PRO A 72 7.57 -4.65 -5.77
N LYS A 73 8.69 -4.67 -5.06
CA LYS A 73 9.28 -5.90 -4.50
C LYS A 73 8.58 -6.39 -3.24
N GLY A 74 7.87 -5.52 -2.54
CA GLY A 74 7.17 -5.82 -1.29
C GLY A 74 5.94 -4.93 -1.13
N THR A 75 5.33 -4.98 0.04
CA THR A 75 4.14 -4.24 0.44
C THR A 75 2.84 -4.69 -0.24
N MET A 76 1.73 -4.27 0.33
CA MET A 76 0.38 -4.44 -0.21
C MET A 76 -0.09 -3.23 -1.04
N PHE A 77 0.83 -2.35 -1.42
CA PHE A 77 0.52 -1.13 -2.17
C PHE A 77 1.33 -1.06 -3.47
N VAL A 78 0.74 -0.40 -4.46
CA VAL A 78 1.42 -0.05 -5.70
C VAL A 78 1.37 1.46 -5.86
N TRP A 79 2.52 2.10 -5.93
CA TRP A 79 2.66 3.50 -6.31
C TRP A 79 2.73 3.58 -7.83
N ALA A 80 1.78 4.29 -8.42
CA ALA A 80 1.71 4.48 -9.85
C ALA A 80 1.89 5.97 -10.17
N PRO A 81 2.83 6.36 -11.02
CA PRO A 81 2.92 7.74 -11.50
C PRO A 81 1.64 8.08 -12.27
N ILE A 82 1.13 9.29 -12.13
CA ILE A 82 -0.01 9.74 -12.92
C ILE A 82 0.39 9.73 -14.40
N PRO A 83 -0.43 9.15 -15.32
CA PRO A 83 -0.14 9.16 -16.74
C PRO A 83 0.03 10.57 -17.29
N GLU A 84 0.97 10.77 -18.23
CA GLU A 84 1.33 12.09 -18.76
C GLU A 84 0.14 12.98 -19.15
N PRO A 85 -0.92 12.49 -19.83
CA PRO A 85 -2.05 13.35 -20.20
C PRO A 85 -2.79 13.96 -19.01
N PHE A 86 -2.66 13.36 -17.81
CA PHE A 86 -3.37 13.76 -16.59
C PHE A 86 -2.46 14.39 -15.53
N ARG A 87 -1.16 14.43 -15.78
CA ARG A 87 -0.17 14.88 -14.78
C ARG A 87 -0.41 16.30 -14.30
N ALA A 88 -0.81 17.18 -15.20
CA ALA A 88 -1.05 18.60 -14.91
C ALA A 88 -2.22 18.84 -13.93
N MET A 89 -3.16 17.88 -13.81
CA MET A 89 -4.31 18.06 -12.89
C MET A 89 -3.99 17.75 -11.42
N GLY A 90 -2.85 17.10 -11.15
CA GLY A 90 -2.44 16.71 -9.82
C GLY A 90 -3.12 15.45 -9.30
N SER A 91 -2.58 14.90 -8.21
CA SER A 91 -2.98 13.58 -7.70
C SER A 91 -4.41 13.54 -7.13
N LEU A 92 -4.88 14.63 -6.54
CA LEU A 92 -6.23 14.70 -5.97
C LEU A 92 -7.30 14.68 -7.07
N GLU A 93 -7.17 15.52 -8.07
CA GLU A 93 -8.16 15.60 -9.17
C GLU A 93 -8.11 14.32 -10.04
N PHE A 94 -6.92 13.74 -10.25
CA PHE A 94 -6.81 12.45 -10.92
C PHE A 94 -7.48 11.31 -10.12
N ALA A 95 -7.36 11.30 -8.80
CA ALA A 95 -8.07 10.32 -7.96
C ALA A 95 -9.59 10.48 -8.04
N LYS A 96 -10.11 11.71 -8.08
CA LYS A 96 -11.54 12.00 -8.31
C LYS A 96 -12.00 11.50 -9.69
N LEU A 97 -11.21 11.77 -10.74
CA LEU A 97 -11.47 11.28 -12.08
C LEU A 97 -11.58 9.75 -12.12
N CYS A 98 -10.67 9.03 -11.47
CA CYS A 98 -10.71 7.56 -11.36
C CYS A 98 -12.02 7.07 -10.71
N ILE A 99 -12.51 7.76 -9.68
CA ILE A 99 -13.79 7.40 -9.03
C ILE A 99 -14.97 7.69 -9.97
N GLN A 100 -14.99 8.86 -10.60
CA GLN A 100 -16.11 9.31 -11.40
C GLN A 100 -16.26 8.49 -12.69
N GLU A 101 -15.17 8.27 -13.42
CA GLU A 101 -15.19 7.65 -14.75
C GLU A 101 -14.92 6.13 -14.69
N ALA A 102 -13.96 5.69 -13.88
CA ALA A 102 -13.57 4.28 -13.80
C ALA A 102 -14.27 3.51 -12.68
N LYS A 103 -14.91 4.17 -11.73
CA LYS A 103 -15.45 3.58 -10.47
C LYS A 103 -14.36 2.88 -9.65
N VAL A 104 -13.16 3.45 -9.68
CA VAL A 104 -11.97 2.93 -8.97
C VAL A 104 -11.48 3.97 -7.99
N ALA A 105 -11.46 3.61 -6.70
CA ALA A 105 -10.88 4.45 -5.66
C ALA A 105 -9.38 4.20 -5.54
N VAL A 106 -8.60 5.26 -5.68
CA VAL A 106 -7.15 5.29 -5.43
C VAL A 106 -6.83 6.38 -4.42
N SER A 107 -5.75 6.22 -3.66
CA SER A 107 -5.32 7.29 -2.75
C SER A 107 -4.46 8.30 -3.51
N PRO A 108 -4.79 9.61 -3.46
CA PRO A 108 -3.95 10.64 -4.07
C PRO A 108 -2.62 10.73 -3.34
N GLY A 109 -1.52 10.88 -4.08
CA GLY A 109 -0.18 10.88 -3.51
C GLY A 109 0.07 12.07 -2.58
N ILE A 110 -0.49 13.23 -2.87
CA ILE A 110 -0.40 14.41 -1.99
C ILE A 110 -0.88 14.14 -0.55
N GLY A 111 -1.79 13.19 -0.36
CA GLY A 111 -2.25 12.77 0.96
C GLY A 111 -1.16 12.13 1.83
N PHE A 112 0.00 11.82 1.26
CA PHE A 112 1.17 11.26 1.94
C PHE A 112 2.34 12.25 2.05
N GLY A 113 2.10 13.52 1.75
CA GLY A 113 3.07 14.59 1.77
C GLY A 113 3.42 15.08 0.35
N GLU A 114 4.10 16.22 0.28
CA GLU A 114 4.43 16.92 -0.98
C GLU A 114 5.19 16.05 -1.99
N TYR A 115 6.07 15.17 -1.52
CA TYR A 115 6.84 14.24 -2.37
C TYR A 115 5.97 13.11 -2.97
N GLY A 116 4.74 12.94 -2.49
CA GLY A 116 3.78 12.02 -3.08
C GLY A 116 3.01 12.61 -4.27
N GLU A 117 3.13 13.92 -4.53
CA GLU A 117 2.47 14.54 -5.68
C GLU A 117 2.98 13.95 -7.00
N GLY A 118 2.08 13.85 -7.97
CA GLY A 118 2.37 13.18 -9.25
C GLY A 118 2.19 11.66 -9.25
N TYR A 119 1.75 11.10 -8.11
CA TYR A 119 1.48 9.66 -7.96
C TYR A 119 0.08 9.40 -7.39
N VAL A 120 -0.41 8.19 -7.63
CA VAL A 120 -1.54 7.60 -6.90
C VAL A 120 -1.15 6.25 -6.32
N ARG A 121 -1.76 5.87 -5.19
CA ARG A 121 -1.51 4.60 -4.52
C ARG A 121 -2.70 3.67 -4.67
N PHE A 122 -2.47 2.49 -5.23
CA PHE A 122 -3.41 1.37 -5.23
C PHE A 122 -3.18 0.48 -4.00
N ALA A 123 -4.25 -0.04 -3.42
CA ALA A 123 -4.19 -1.07 -2.38
C ALA A 123 -4.57 -2.44 -2.96
N LEU A 124 -3.75 -3.46 -2.67
CA LEU A 124 -3.95 -4.85 -3.15
C LEU A 124 -4.87 -5.65 -2.20
N VAL A 125 -5.93 -5.02 -1.69
CA VAL A 125 -6.84 -5.61 -0.71
C VAL A 125 -7.96 -6.44 -1.38
N GLU A 126 -8.26 -6.15 -2.63
CA GLU A 126 -9.29 -6.84 -3.40
C GLU A 126 -8.75 -8.08 -4.12
N ASN A 127 -9.64 -9.02 -4.44
CA ASN A 127 -9.29 -10.22 -5.21
C ASN A 127 -8.99 -9.90 -6.69
N GLU A 128 -8.37 -10.87 -7.38
CA GLU A 128 -7.92 -10.69 -8.76
C GLU A 128 -9.08 -10.37 -9.74
N GLN A 129 -10.29 -10.85 -9.46
CA GLN A 129 -11.46 -10.58 -10.32
C GLN A 129 -11.88 -9.11 -10.21
N ARG A 130 -11.90 -8.57 -8.98
CA ARG A 130 -12.18 -7.15 -8.74
C ARG A 130 -11.08 -6.26 -9.31
N ILE A 131 -9.82 -6.67 -9.19
CA ILE A 131 -8.69 -5.95 -9.82
C ILE A 131 -8.86 -5.92 -11.35
N LYS A 132 -9.22 -7.05 -11.99
CA LYS A 132 -9.51 -7.09 -13.42
C LYS A 132 -10.71 -6.21 -13.81
N GLN A 133 -11.72 -6.11 -12.94
CA GLN A 133 -12.86 -5.19 -13.14
C GLN A 133 -12.38 -3.73 -13.09
N ALA A 134 -11.56 -3.37 -12.10
CA ALA A 134 -10.97 -2.04 -11.99
C ALA A 134 -10.14 -1.67 -13.23
N LEU A 135 -9.33 -2.59 -13.74
CA LEU A 135 -8.55 -2.41 -14.98
C LEU A 135 -9.43 -2.14 -16.20
N ARG A 136 -10.61 -2.79 -16.30
CA ARG A 136 -11.58 -2.49 -17.37
C ARG A 136 -12.14 -1.07 -17.26
N GLY A 137 -12.43 -0.60 -16.04
CA GLY A 137 -12.86 0.80 -15.81
C GLY A 137 -11.77 1.80 -16.17
N LEU A 138 -10.55 1.57 -15.71
CA LEU A 138 -9.40 2.44 -16.00
C LEU A 138 -9.06 2.53 -17.49
N LYS A 139 -9.36 1.51 -18.28
CA LYS A 139 -9.20 1.55 -19.74
C LYS A 139 -10.02 2.67 -20.41
N HIS A 140 -11.16 3.04 -19.83
CA HIS A 140 -11.99 4.12 -20.37
C HIS A 140 -11.43 5.50 -20.06
N VAL A 141 -10.72 5.65 -18.95
CA VAL A 141 -10.04 6.89 -18.55
C VAL A 141 -8.77 7.12 -19.39
N HIS A 142 -8.08 6.05 -19.74
CA HIS A 142 -6.77 6.10 -20.43
C HIS A 142 -6.88 6.19 -21.97
N ARG A 143 -8.08 6.29 -22.54
CA ARG A 143 -8.30 6.52 -23.97
C ARG A 143 -8.35 8.01 -24.27
#